data_4a1f263a36a1ed5c9352b4bf0625b214
#
_entry.id   4a1f263a36a1ed5c9352b4bf0625b214
#
_cell.length_a   1.000
_cell.length_b   1.000
_cell.length_c   1.000
_cell.angle_alpha   90.00
_cell.angle_beta   90.00
_cell.angle_gamma   90.00
#
_symmetry.space_group_name_H-M   'P 1'
#
loop_
_entity.id
_entity.type
_entity.pdbx_description
1 polymer ?
#
loop_
_entity_poly.entity_id
_entity_poly.type
_entity_poly.pdbx_seq_one_letter_code
_entity_poly.pdbx_strand_id
1 'polypeptide(L)'
;MRGRLKQTIAVGILLVVSASGCNSQSRPALTSITVFASASMITSLTTIGKQFEAENPGTSVEFIFASSSELSAELSDGGAADVFVSGDRENMSVVANAGLVNATPEPLVANNLVIATALGNHDNLASFADLARPGVRVAVCGDPGACASATRQVEDRTGVRLHPQNIDSTGSDVLKDITSGKVDAGLVFKTDALNVGDSVSWFAFPEAVDAAVTSWIAPMKNSDQAELASKFIQDVTSAAGRKTLADGGFAELDKKFAG
;
A
#
# COMPACT_ATOMS: atom_id res chain seq x y z
N MET A 1 32.05 96.60 29.25
CA MET A 1 30.94 96.47 28.27
C MET A 1 30.60 94.98 28.16
N ARG A 2 29.33 94.68 28.19
CA ARG A 2 28.65 93.41 28.44
C ARG A 2 28.84 92.39 27.29
N GLY A 3 29.46 91.25 27.51
CA GLY A 3 29.51 90.09 26.61
C GLY A 3 28.58 88.99 27.10
N ARG A 4 27.60 88.61 26.31
CA ARG A 4 26.58 87.61 26.62
C ARG A 4 27.17 86.20 26.35
N LEU A 5 27.12 85.34 27.36
CA LEU A 5 27.45 83.93 27.29
C LEU A 5 26.25 83.19 26.68
N LYS A 6 26.46 82.53 25.56
CA LYS A 6 25.44 81.63 24.97
C LYS A 6 25.70 80.23 25.47
N GLN A 7 24.78 79.72 26.28
CA GLN A 7 24.72 78.31 26.66
C GLN A 7 24.10 77.51 25.52
N THR A 8 24.88 76.54 25.01
CA THR A 8 24.44 75.54 24.06
C THR A 8 24.04 74.28 24.82
N ILE A 9 22.71 73.97 24.81
CA ILE A 9 22.17 72.74 25.38
C ILE A 9 22.36 71.64 24.34
N ALA A 10 23.19 70.63 24.63
CA ALA A 10 23.32 69.39 23.82
C ALA A 10 22.24 68.39 24.28
N VAL A 11 21.24 68.16 23.43
CA VAL A 11 20.24 67.11 23.62
C VAL A 11 20.87 65.79 23.14
N GLY A 12 21.20 64.91 24.08
CA GLY A 12 21.63 63.55 23.76
C GLY A 12 20.42 62.67 23.44
N ILE A 13 20.32 62.24 22.18
CA ILE A 13 19.34 61.24 21.74
C ILE A 13 19.90 59.86 22.09
N LEU A 14 19.31 59.19 23.09
CA LEU A 14 19.62 57.81 23.45
C LEU A 14 18.87 56.90 22.45
N LEU A 15 19.59 56.33 21.47
CA LEU A 15 19.05 55.29 20.58
C LEU A 15 19.00 53.96 21.34
N VAL A 16 17.80 53.57 21.78
CA VAL A 16 17.56 52.20 22.28
C VAL A 16 17.38 51.29 21.06
N VAL A 17 18.45 50.55 20.73
CA VAL A 17 18.41 49.47 19.74
C VAL A 17 17.72 48.27 20.40
N SER A 18 16.41 48.12 20.15
CA SER A 18 15.70 46.90 20.50
C SER A 18 16.13 45.78 19.55
N ALA A 19 17.05 44.92 20.02
CA ALA A 19 17.37 43.69 19.32
C ALA A 19 16.18 42.71 19.44
N SER A 20 15.29 42.78 18.45
CA SER A 20 14.26 41.74 18.26
C SER A 20 14.97 40.47 17.79
N GLY A 21 15.39 39.63 18.72
CA GLY A 21 15.87 38.29 18.44
C GLY A 21 14.70 37.49 17.79
N CYS A 22 14.79 37.30 16.46
CA CYS A 22 14.02 36.27 15.79
C CYS A 22 14.49 34.93 16.34
N ASN A 23 13.77 34.42 17.34
CA ASN A 23 13.92 33.05 17.80
C ASN A 23 13.32 32.15 16.70
N SER A 24 14.11 31.85 15.67
CA SER A 24 13.79 30.81 14.70
C SER A 24 13.84 29.48 15.48
N GLN A 25 12.71 29.09 16.07
CA GLN A 25 12.52 27.73 16.52
C GLN A 25 12.59 26.86 15.26
N SER A 26 13.78 26.32 14.98
CA SER A 26 13.96 25.23 14.05
C SER A 26 13.01 24.13 14.51
N ARG A 27 11.94 23.87 13.75
CA ARG A 27 11.18 22.63 13.96
C ARG A 27 12.20 21.50 13.90
N PRO A 28 12.20 20.59 14.88
CA PRO A 28 13.07 19.42 14.78
C PRO A 28 12.75 18.73 13.44
N ALA A 29 13.81 18.39 12.71
CA ALA A 29 13.65 17.64 11.46
C ALA A 29 12.88 16.35 11.80
N LEU A 30 11.82 16.07 11.05
CA LEU A 30 11.10 14.83 11.19
C LEU A 30 12.02 13.66 10.82
N THR A 31 12.05 12.62 11.62
CA THR A 31 12.68 11.36 11.24
C THR A 31 11.71 10.62 10.33
N SER A 32 12.08 10.40 9.08
CA SER A 32 11.21 9.75 8.08
C SER A 32 11.68 8.34 7.80
N ILE A 33 10.73 7.42 7.58
CA ILE A 33 10.95 6.13 6.95
C ILE A 33 10.24 6.08 5.60
N THR A 34 10.88 5.44 4.62
CA THR A 34 10.30 5.17 3.29
C THR A 34 9.84 3.72 3.24
N VAL A 35 8.56 3.52 2.94
CA VAL A 35 7.94 2.20 2.83
C VAL A 35 7.53 1.95 1.39
N PHE A 36 8.18 0.99 0.75
CA PHE A 36 7.73 0.48 -0.55
C PHE A 36 6.66 -0.58 -0.31
N ALA A 37 5.47 -0.38 -0.84
CA ALA A 37 4.35 -1.27 -0.55
C ALA A 37 3.47 -1.55 -1.78
N SER A 38 2.99 -2.78 -1.88
CA SER A 38 2.03 -3.18 -2.91
C SER A 38 0.81 -2.26 -2.91
N ALA A 39 0.40 -1.82 -4.11
CA ALA A 39 -0.73 -0.91 -4.31
C ALA A 39 -2.05 -1.42 -3.69
N SER A 40 -2.24 -2.74 -3.58
CA SER A 40 -3.40 -3.33 -2.91
C SER A 40 -3.52 -2.95 -1.42
N MET A 41 -2.45 -2.43 -0.82
CA MET A 41 -2.39 -2.09 0.60
C MET A 41 -2.53 -0.58 0.90
N ILE A 42 -2.75 0.25 -0.11
CA ILE A 42 -2.80 1.72 0.02
C ILE A 42 -3.67 2.16 1.21
N THR A 43 -4.92 1.73 1.25
CA THR A 43 -5.90 2.17 2.26
C THR A 43 -5.48 1.76 3.67
N SER A 44 -5.11 0.49 3.85
CA SER A 44 -4.77 -0.06 5.16
C SER A 44 -3.45 0.50 5.68
N LEU A 45 -2.38 0.51 4.87
CA LEU A 45 -1.07 1.00 5.31
C LEU A 45 -1.06 2.51 5.52
N THR A 46 -1.80 3.29 4.71
CA THR A 46 -1.96 4.72 4.98
C THR A 46 -2.65 4.97 6.32
N THR A 47 -3.63 4.16 6.69
CA THR A 47 -4.29 4.25 8.00
C THR A 47 -3.33 3.90 9.13
N ILE A 48 -2.58 2.80 9.00
CA ILE A 48 -1.57 2.39 9.99
C ILE A 48 -0.47 3.43 10.11
N GLY A 49 0.02 3.98 8.98
CA GLY A 49 1.05 5.02 8.97
C GLY A 49 0.63 6.27 9.75
N LYS A 50 -0.61 6.74 9.57
CA LYS A 50 -1.15 7.87 10.34
C LYS A 50 -1.26 7.58 11.84
N GLN A 51 -1.62 6.35 12.22
CA GLN A 51 -1.66 5.93 13.62
C GLN A 51 -0.24 5.89 14.20
N PHE A 52 0.71 5.32 13.48
CA PHE A 52 2.11 5.27 13.85
C PHE A 52 2.70 6.67 14.09
N GLU A 53 2.46 7.62 13.18
CA GLU A 53 2.91 9.02 13.32
C GLU A 53 2.31 9.71 14.55
N ALA A 54 1.02 9.45 14.83
CA ALA A 54 0.35 10.00 16.00
C ALA A 54 0.92 9.45 17.32
N GLU A 55 1.32 8.18 17.35
CA GLU A 55 1.92 7.51 18.52
C GLU A 55 3.43 7.79 18.64
N ASN A 56 4.08 8.27 17.57
CA ASN A 56 5.51 8.58 17.50
C ASN A 56 5.74 10.03 17.05
N PRO A 57 5.48 11.04 17.91
CA PRO A 57 5.64 12.44 17.56
C PRO A 57 7.08 12.75 17.06
N GLY A 58 7.20 13.46 15.95
CA GLY A 58 8.48 13.76 15.31
C GLY A 58 8.93 12.75 14.25
N THR A 59 8.06 11.77 13.92
CA THR A 59 8.29 10.84 12.82
C THR A 59 7.32 11.05 11.67
N SER A 60 7.67 10.57 10.47
CA SER A 60 6.79 10.49 9.31
C SER A 60 7.01 9.16 8.56
N VAL A 61 5.96 8.68 7.91
CA VAL A 61 6.01 7.49 7.05
C VAL A 61 5.67 7.89 5.63
N GLU A 62 6.66 7.78 4.75
CA GLU A 62 6.50 8.06 3.33
C GLU A 62 6.25 6.75 2.59
N PHE A 63 5.12 6.65 1.89
CA PHE A 63 4.78 5.46 1.13
C PHE A 63 5.03 5.66 -0.36
N ILE A 64 5.64 4.66 -0.98
CA ILE A 64 5.70 4.50 -2.43
C ILE A 64 4.90 3.24 -2.76
N PHE A 65 3.73 3.45 -3.41
CA PHE A 65 2.83 2.38 -3.79
C PHE A 65 2.94 2.10 -5.28
N ALA A 66 3.24 0.85 -5.63
CA ALA A 66 3.26 0.37 -7.00
C ALA A 66 2.98 -1.16 -7.05
N SER A 67 3.11 -1.79 -8.19
CA SER A 67 3.09 -3.25 -8.26
C SER A 67 4.31 -3.83 -7.53
N SER A 68 4.16 -5.01 -6.92
CA SER A 68 5.29 -5.65 -6.22
C SER A 68 6.47 -5.93 -7.16
N SER A 69 6.20 -6.19 -8.44
CA SER A 69 7.23 -6.42 -9.45
C SER A 69 8.03 -5.15 -9.78
N GLU A 70 7.37 -3.99 -9.91
CA GLU A 70 8.05 -2.70 -10.10
C GLU A 70 8.91 -2.35 -8.90
N LEU A 71 8.35 -2.47 -7.69
CA LEU A 71 9.08 -2.17 -6.44
C LEU A 71 10.28 -3.11 -6.23
N SER A 72 10.14 -4.40 -6.50
CA SER A 72 11.24 -5.36 -6.38
C SER A 72 12.34 -5.11 -7.41
N ALA A 73 12.00 -4.69 -8.62
CA ALA A 73 12.95 -4.26 -9.64
C ALA A 73 13.68 -2.98 -9.20
N GLU A 74 12.95 -1.96 -8.76
CA GLU A 74 13.53 -0.70 -8.27
C GLU A 74 14.49 -0.93 -7.11
N LEU A 75 14.13 -1.77 -6.13
CA LEU A 75 15.02 -2.14 -5.02
C LEU A 75 16.28 -2.87 -5.51
N SER A 76 16.14 -3.75 -6.51
CA SER A 76 17.27 -4.48 -7.10
C SER A 76 18.21 -3.56 -7.90
N ASP A 77 17.69 -2.48 -8.46
CA ASP A 77 18.43 -1.46 -9.19
C ASP A 77 19.04 -0.37 -8.27
N GLY A 78 18.90 -0.53 -6.94
CA GLY A 78 19.49 0.37 -5.94
C GLY A 78 18.55 1.42 -5.37
N GLY A 79 17.24 1.29 -5.59
CA GLY A 79 16.22 2.09 -4.92
C GLY A 79 16.32 1.98 -3.40
N ALA A 80 16.05 3.08 -2.69
CA ALA A 80 16.17 3.15 -1.25
C ALA A 80 14.79 3.07 -0.57
N ALA A 81 14.62 2.10 0.30
CA ALA A 81 13.49 1.98 1.20
C ALA A 81 13.96 1.46 2.57
N ASP A 82 13.19 1.74 3.60
CA ASP A 82 13.42 1.23 4.96
C ASP A 82 12.63 -0.05 5.22
N VAL A 83 11.44 -0.17 4.60
CA VAL A 83 10.56 -1.33 4.69
C VAL A 83 10.04 -1.68 3.30
N PHE A 84 9.99 -2.98 3.00
CA PHE A 84 9.32 -3.50 1.81
C PHE A 84 8.13 -4.37 2.20
N VAL A 85 6.96 -4.07 1.61
CA VAL A 85 5.72 -4.83 1.77
C VAL A 85 5.28 -5.33 0.40
N SER A 86 5.59 -6.59 0.12
CA SER A 86 5.20 -7.23 -1.13
C SER A 86 3.80 -7.83 -1.05
N GLY A 87 3.03 -7.72 -2.13
CA GLY A 87 1.73 -8.37 -2.28
C GLY A 87 1.81 -9.88 -2.50
N ASP A 88 3.01 -10.42 -2.75
CA ASP A 88 3.25 -11.84 -3.01
C ASP A 88 4.63 -12.29 -2.53
N ARG A 89 4.81 -13.62 -2.44
CA ARG A 89 6.06 -14.23 -2.02
C ARG A 89 7.15 -14.14 -3.08
N GLU A 90 6.80 -14.19 -4.35
CA GLU A 90 7.75 -14.26 -5.45
C GLU A 90 8.61 -12.99 -5.48
N ASN A 91 7.97 -11.82 -5.50
CA ASN A 91 8.66 -10.53 -5.51
C ASN A 91 9.42 -10.26 -4.21
N MET A 92 8.89 -10.69 -3.05
CA MET A 92 9.66 -10.65 -1.79
C MET A 92 10.92 -11.53 -1.87
N SER A 93 10.81 -12.71 -2.48
CA SER A 93 11.96 -13.60 -2.65
C SER A 93 13.04 -13.05 -3.58
N VAL A 94 12.68 -12.27 -4.60
CA VAL A 94 13.65 -11.56 -5.45
C VAL A 94 14.53 -10.66 -4.60
N VAL A 95 13.92 -9.81 -3.77
CA VAL A 95 14.63 -8.85 -2.91
C VAL A 95 15.44 -9.58 -1.82
N ALA A 96 14.87 -10.61 -1.21
CA ALA A 96 15.55 -11.39 -0.17
C ALA A 96 16.76 -12.16 -0.73
N ASN A 97 16.64 -12.81 -1.89
CA ASN A 97 17.72 -13.55 -2.54
C ASN A 97 18.85 -12.63 -3.03
N ALA A 98 18.53 -11.39 -3.37
CA ALA A 98 19.53 -10.36 -3.65
C ALA A 98 20.27 -9.86 -2.39
N GLY A 99 19.89 -10.34 -1.19
CA GLY A 99 20.51 -9.95 0.08
C GLY A 99 20.19 -8.53 0.52
N LEU A 100 19.07 -7.98 0.08
CA LEU A 100 18.65 -6.59 0.33
C LEU A 100 17.81 -6.44 1.60
N VAL A 101 17.34 -7.53 2.23
CA VAL A 101 16.60 -7.51 3.49
C VAL A 101 17.53 -7.71 4.69
N ASN A 102 17.18 -7.15 5.83
CA ASN A 102 17.96 -7.24 7.07
C ASN A 102 17.50 -8.37 8.01
N ALA A 103 16.35 -8.97 7.73
CA ALA A 103 15.81 -10.10 8.49
C ALA A 103 15.03 -11.03 7.55
N THR A 104 14.68 -12.21 8.04
CA THR A 104 13.78 -13.11 7.29
C THR A 104 12.44 -12.41 7.07
N PRO A 105 11.95 -12.34 5.81
CA PRO A 105 10.63 -11.79 5.54
C PRO A 105 9.54 -12.51 6.31
N GLU A 106 8.57 -11.76 6.82
CA GLU A 106 7.43 -12.29 7.58
C GLU A 106 6.17 -12.31 6.72
N PRO A 107 5.38 -13.40 6.77
CA PRO A 107 4.06 -13.41 6.13
C PRO A 107 3.12 -12.49 6.90
N LEU A 108 2.39 -11.64 6.19
CA LEU A 108 1.59 -10.58 6.80
C LEU A 108 0.09 -10.90 6.82
N VAL A 109 -0.52 -11.02 5.66
CA VAL A 109 -1.96 -11.28 5.44
C VAL A 109 -2.17 -12.00 4.11
N ALA A 110 -3.37 -12.53 3.89
CA ALA A 110 -3.75 -13.12 2.61
C ALA A 110 -4.75 -12.24 1.86
N ASN A 111 -4.71 -12.26 0.53
CA ASN A 111 -5.68 -11.61 -0.32
C ASN A 111 -6.37 -12.65 -1.20
N ASN A 112 -7.70 -12.64 -1.19
CA ASN A 112 -8.51 -13.59 -1.95
C ASN A 112 -9.06 -12.94 -3.22
N LEU A 113 -9.16 -13.70 -4.29
CA LEU A 113 -9.93 -13.30 -5.45
C LEU A 113 -11.43 -13.26 -5.12
N VAL A 114 -12.11 -12.34 -5.77
CA VAL A 114 -13.58 -12.25 -5.83
C VAL A 114 -14.01 -12.10 -7.27
N ILE A 115 -15.24 -12.47 -7.55
CA ILE A 115 -15.88 -12.14 -8.82
C ILE A 115 -16.56 -10.79 -8.65
N ALA A 116 -16.12 -9.81 -9.45
CA ALA A 116 -16.75 -8.50 -9.54
C ALA A 116 -17.63 -8.43 -10.79
N THR A 117 -18.76 -7.73 -10.68
CA THR A 117 -19.72 -7.53 -11.77
C THR A 117 -20.21 -6.08 -11.78
N ALA A 118 -20.87 -5.67 -12.85
CA ALA A 118 -21.67 -4.44 -12.81
C ALA A 118 -22.71 -4.52 -11.69
N LEU A 119 -23.16 -3.35 -11.21
CA LEU A 119 -24.17 -3.28 -10.15
C LEU A 119 -25.40 -4.13 -10.50
N GLY A 120 -25.84 -4.91 -9.54
CA GLY A 120 -27.04 -5.75 -9.68
C GLY A 120 -26.77 -7.13 -10.27
N ASN A 121 -25.53 -7.44 -10.72
CA ASN A 121 -25.19 -8.78 -11.26
C ASN A 121 -26.27 -9.30 -12.24
N HIS A 122 -26.54 -8.56 -13.30
CA HIS A 122 -27.66 -8.82 -14.21
C HIS A 122 -27.58 -10.19 -14.91
N ASP A 123 -26.37 -10.77 -15.04
CA ASP A 123 -26.17 -12.10 -15.63
C ASP A 123 -26.37 -13.25 -14.63
N ASN A 124 -26.72 -12.93 -13.37
CA ASN A 124 -26.90 -13.87 -12.28
C ASN A 124 -25.72 -14.83 -12.13
N LEU A 125 -24.50 -14.29 -12.16
CA LEU A 125 -23.28 -15.04 -11.94
C LEU A 125 -23.16 -15.40 -10.45
N ALA A 126 -22.89 -16.66 -10.14
CA ALA A 126 -22.85 -17.16 -8.76
C ALA A 126 -21.63 -18.03 -8.47
N SER A 127 -20.86 -18.40 -9.48
CA SER A 127 -19.71 -19.30 -9.37
C SER A 127 -18.59 -18.93 -10.34
N PHE A 128 -17.40 -19.48 -10.11
CA PHE A 128 -16.28 -19.34 -11.06
C PHE A 128 -16.64 -19.96 -12.43
N ALA A 129 -17.35 -21.08 -12.44
CA ALA A 129 -17.79 -21.74 -13.69
C ALA A 129 -18.71 -20.87 -14.54
N ASP A 130 -19.50 -19.99 -13.92
CA ASP A 130 -20.39 -19.08 -14.66
C ASP A 130 -19.62 -18.09 -15.53
N LEU A 131 -18.38 -17.76 -15.18
CA LEU A 131 -17.51 -16.89 -15.98
C LEU A 131 -17.13 -17.52 -17.33
N ALA A 132 -17.20 -18.85 -17.45
CA ALA A 132 -16.94 -19.57 -18.69
C ALA A 132 -18.21 -19.79 -19.55
N ARG A 133 -19.37 -19.29 -19.14
CA ARG A 133 -20.63 -19.43 -19.94
C ARG A 133 -20.52 -18.65 -21.25
N PRO A 134 -21.04 -19.21 -22.35
CA PRO A 134 -21.12 -18.49 -23.62
C PRO A 134 -21.89 -17.16 -23.48
N GLY A 135 -21.31 -16.10 -24.00
CA GLY A 135 -21.90 -14.76 -23.98
C GLY A 135 -21.52 -13.90 -22.77
N VAL A 136 -20.92 -14.46 -21.72
CA VAL A 136 -20.38 -13.69 -20.60
C VAL A 136 -19.03 -13.11 -21.01
N ARG A 137 -18.92 -11.79 -20.97
CA ARG A 137 -17.67 -11.06 -21.25
C ARG A 137 -16.88 -10.90 -19.96
N VAL A 138 -15.67 -11.42 -19.93
CA VAL A 138 -14.84 -11.45 -18.72
C VAL A 138 -13.55 -10.69 -18.93
N ALA A 139 -13.11 -9.93 -17.93
CA ALA A 139 -11.76 -9.41 -17.82
C ALA A 139 -11.00 -10.08 -16.66
N VAL A 140 -9.69 -10.26 -16.84
CA VAL A 140 -8.79 -10.80 -15.82
C VAL A 140 -7.49 -10.00 -15.78
N CYS A 141 -6.76 -10.08 -14.66
CA CYS A 141 -5.41 -9.51 -14.61
C CYS A 141 -4.44 -10.32 -15.47
N GLY A 142 -3.53 -9.62 -16.15
CA GLY A 142 -2.46 -10.21 -16.95
C GLY A 142 -1.16 -10.47 -16.19
N ASP A 143 -0.27 -11.21 -16.81
CA ASP A 143 1.09 -11.47 -16.34
C ASP A 143 2.04 -10.28 -16.60
N PRO A 144 3.06 -10.10 -15.77
CA PRO A 144 3.27 -10.80 -14.50
C PRO A 144 2.49 -10.15 -13.37
N GLY A 145 1.84 -10.97 -12.50
CA GLY A 145 1.13 -10.41 -11.34
C GLY A 145 0.48 -11.46 -10.45
N ALA A 146 0.34 -11.12 -9.17
CA ALA A 146 -0.26 -11.99 -8.17
C ALA A 146 -1.72 -12.36 -8.51
N CYS A 147 -2.50 -11.41 -9.04
CA CYS A 147 -3.89 -11.64 -9.46
C CYS A 147 -3.98 -12.63 -10.63
N ALA A 148 -3.11 -12.51 -11.64
CA ALA A 148 -3.04 -13.47 -12.75
C ALA A 148 -2.63 -14.86 -12.27
N SER A 149 -1.62 -14.95 -11.39
CA SER A 149 -1.18 -16.21 -10.80
C SER A 149 -2.30 -16.88 -10.00
N ALA A 150 -3.04 -16.13 -9.18
CA ALA A 150 -4.18 -16.65 -8.45
C ALA A 150 -5.30 -17.12 -9.37
N THR A 151 -5.60 -16.39 -10.45
CA THR A 151 -6.57 -16.80 -11.47
C THR A 151 -6.20 -18.14 -12.07
N ARG A 152 -4.95 -18.32 -12.51
CA ARG A 152 -4.47 -19.60 -13.05
C ARG A 152 -4.58 -20.75 -12.04
N GLN A 153 -4.28 -20.49 -10.77
CA GLN A 153 -4.43 -21.52 -9.72
C GLN A 153 -5.87 -21.97 -9.59
N VAL A 154 -6.84 -21.07 -9.68
CA VAL A 154 -8.26 -21.42 -9.67
C VAL A 154 -8.62 -22.24 -10.92
N GLU A 155 -8.18 -21.81 -12.10
CA GLU A 155 -8.39 -22.56 -13.35
C GLU A 155 -7.83 -23.97 -13.28
N ASP A 156 -6.61 -24.13 -12.76
CA ASP A 156 -5.93 -25.44 -12.68
C ASP A 156 -6.63 -26.40 -11.70
N ARG A 157 -7.15 -25.85 -10.59
CA ARG A 157 -7.85 -26.67 -9.58
C ARG A 157 -9.25 -27.05 -10.01
N THR A 158 -9.96 -26.15 -10.68
CA THR A 158 -11.33 -26.38 -11.11
C THR A 158 -11.43 -27.12 -12.43
N GLY A 159 -10.40 -27.07 -13.26
CA GLY A 159 -10.43 -27.51 -14.65
C GLY A 159 -11.24 -26.59 -15.57
N VAL A 160 -11.81 -25.51 -15.04
CA VAL A 160 -12.53 -24.50 -15.82
C VAL A 160 -11.50 -23.52 -16.41
N ARG A 161 -11.50 -23.34 -17.73
CA ARG A 161 -10.66 -22.36 -18.41
C ARG A 161 -11.49 -21.16 -18.82
N LEU A 162 -11.02 -19.98 -18.44
CA LEU A 162 -11.62 -18.73 -18.87
C LEU A 162 -11.12 -18.36 -20.27
N HIS A 163 -11.95 -17.69 -21.02
CA HIS A 163 -11.62 -17.08 -22.30
C HIS A 163 -11.86 -15.57 -22.17
N PRO A 164 -10.95 -14.86 -21.45
CA PRO A 164 -11.19 -13.46 -21.16
C PRO A 164 -11.24 -12.64 -22.43
N GLN A 165 -12.17 -11.70 -22.49
CA GLN A 165 -12.26 -10.73 -23.57
C GLN A 165 -11.19 -9.65 -23.42
N ASN A 166 -10.84 -9.30 -22.17
CA ASN A 166 -9.79 -8.37 -21.82
C ASN A 166 -8.83 -9.00 -20.82
N ILE A 167 -7.54 -8.74 -21.03
CA ILE A 167 -6.46 -9.03 -20.09
C ILE A 167 -5.86 -7.67 -19.71
N ASP A 168 -6.10 -7.26 -18.47
CA ASP A 168 -5.75 -5.93 -17.98
C ASP A 168 -4.51 -5.98 -17.08
N SER A 169 -3.79 -4.88 -16.99
CA SER A 169 -2.55 -4.83 -16.21
C SER A 169 -2.79 -4.95 -14.71
N THR A 170 -3.94 -4.46 -14.21
CA THR A 170 -4.24 -4.42 -12.78
C THR A 170 -5.70 -4.76 -12.49
N GLY A 171 -6.01 -5.15 -11.24
CA GLY A 171 -7.39 -5.30 -10.77
C GLY A 171 -8.21 -4.01 -10.91
N SER A 172 -7.60 -2.86 -10.73
CA SER A 172 -8.25 -1.57 -10.94
C SER A 172 -8.68 -1.35 -12.40
N ASP A 173 -7.91 -1.84 -13.38
CA ASP A 173 -8.27 -1.73 -14.79
C ASP A 173 -9.39 -2.70 -15.14
N VAL A 174 -9.37 -3.92 -14.60
CA VAL A 174 -10.51 -4.86 -14.67
C VAL A 174 -11.79 -4.21 -14.14
N LEU A 175 -11.73 -3.53 -13.00
CA LEU A 175 -12.88 -2.83 -12.43
C LEU A 175 -13.36 -1.66 -13.28
N LYS A 176 -12.46 -0.93 -13.95
CA LYS A 176 -12.83 0.10 -14.94
C LYS A 176 -13.55 -0.50 -16.14
N ASP A 177 -13.12 -1.63 -16.62
CA ASP A 177 -13.76 -2.31 -17.73
C ASP A 177 -15.17 -2.80 -17.38
N ILE A 178 -15.37 -3.29 -16.15
CA ILE A 178 -16.71 -3.62 -15.63
C ILE A 178 -17.60 -2.37 -15.54
N THR A 179 -17.10 -1.30 -14.89
CA THR A 179 -17.90 -0.09 -14.66
C THR A 179 -18.23 0.67 -15.96
N SER A 180 -17.40 0.54 -16.98
CA SER A 180 -17.65 1.12 -18.30
C SER A 180 -18.54 0.23 -19.20
N GLY A 181 -18.92 -0.96 -18.75
CA GLY A 181 -19.75 -1.92 -19.52
C GLY A 181 -19.03 -2.62 -20.68
N LYS A 182 -17.70 -2.55 -20.72
CA LYS A 182 -16.92 -3.32 -21.71
C LYS A 182 -17.03 -4.83 -21.46
N VAL A 183 -17.04 -5.23 -20.18
CA VAL A 183 -17.19 -6.61 -19.74
C VAL A 183 -18.30 -6.71 -18.70
N ASP A 184 -18.82 -7.92 -18.51
CA ASP A 184 -19.91 -8.20 -17.59
C ASP A 184 -19.42 -8.57 -16.20
N ALA A 185 -18.22 -9.17 -16.14
CA ALA A 185 -17.59 -9.61 -14.91
C ALA A 185 -16.06 -9.61 -15.02
N GLY A 186 -15.39 -9.73 -13.87
CA GLY A 186 -13.95 -9.91 -13.81
C GLY A 186 -13.50 -10.54 -12.51
N LEU A 187 -12.27 -11.06 -12.51
CA LEU A 187 -11.59 -11.53 -11.32
C LEU A 187 -10.63 -10.45 -10.82
N VAL A 188 -10.82 -10.06 -9.57
CA VAL A 188 -9.99 -9.06 -8.88
C VAL A 188 -9.75 -9.51 -7.45
N PHE A 189 -8.78 -8.91 -6.77
CA PHE A 189 -8.68 -9.10 -5.34
C PHE A 189 -9.82 -8.40 -4.60
N LYS A 190 -10.23 -8.98 -3.47
CA LYS A 190 -11.26 -8.40 -2.60
C LYS A 190 -10.94 -6.96 -2.21
N THR A 191 -9.66 -6.67 -1.94
CA THR A 191 -9.21 -5.31 -1.61
C THR A 191 -9.47 -4.32 -2.74
N ASP A 192 -9.27 -4.72 -4.00
CA ASP A 192 -9.55 -3.86 -5.16
C ASP A 192 -11.04 -3.56 -5.29
N ALA A 193 -11.89 -4.58 -5.11
CA ALA A 193 -13.35 -4.42 -5.15
C ALA A 193 -13.85 -3.50 -4.01
N LEU A 194 -13.29 -3.61 -2.81
CA LEU A 194 -13.63 -2.74 -1.68
C LEU A 194 -13.18 -1.29 -1.90
N ASN A 195 -12.03 -1.07 -2.53
CA ASN A 195 -11.50 0.28 -2.78
C ASN A 195 -12.36 1.11 -3.74
N VAL A 196 -13.15 0.49 -4.62
CA VAL A 196 -14.07 1.21 -5.53
C VAL A 196 -15.47 1.38 -4.92
N GLY A 197 -15.69 0.90 -3.70
CA GLY A 197 -16.94 1.03 -2.96
C GLY A 197 -18.14 0.46 -3.71
N ASP A 198 -19.24 1.20 -3.70
CA ASP A 198 -20.52 0.77 -4.28
C ASP A 198 -20.59 0.90 -5.82
N SER A 199 -19.44 0.99 -6.51
CA SER A 199 -19.40 1.11 -7.97
C SER A 199 -19.58 -0.23 -8.69
N VAL A 200 -19.37 -1.34 -7.99
CA VAL A 200 -19.52 -2.71 -8.49
C VAL A 200 -20.24 -3.58 -7.47
N SER A 201 -20.87 -4.67 -7.94
CA SER A 201 -21.23 -5.79 -7.08
C SER A 201 -20.09 -6.80 -7.08
N TRP A 202 -19.84 -7.46 -5.95
CA TRP A 202 -18.86 -8.53 -5.88
C TRP A 202 -19.31 -9.63 -4.92
N PHE A 203 -18.80 -10.84 -5.13
CA PHE A 203 -19.05 -11.97 -4.25
C PHE A 203 -17.84 -12.91 -4.19
N ALA A 204 -17.68 -13.55 -3.04
CA ALA A 204 -16.66 -14.57 -2.83
C ALA A 204 -17.11 -15.89 -3.47
N PHE A 205 -16.16 -16.73 -3.86
CA PHE A 205 -16.38 -18.06 -4.36
C PHE A 205 -15.41 -19.04 -3.68
N PRO A 206 -15.81 -20.30 -3.43
CA PRO A 206 -15.07 -21.24 -2.59
C PRO A 206 -13.62 -21.49 -3.07
N GLU A 207 -13.42 -21.60 -4.38
CA GLU A 207 -12.15 -21.97 -4.99
C GLU A 207 -11.07 -20.89 -4.82
N ALA A 208 -11.47 -19.65 -4.53
CA ALA A 208 -10.56 -18.54 -4.27
C ALA A 208 -9.75 -18.71 -2.97
N VAL A 209 -10.29 -19.44 -1.99
CA VAL A 209 -9.65 -19.61 -0.68
C VAL A 209 -8.31 -20.31 -0.82
N ASP A 210 -8.26 -21.33 -1.66
CA ASP A 210 -7.04 -22.10 -1.90
C ASP A 210 -6.07 -21.43 -2.86
N ALA A 211 -6.48 -20.37 -3.55
CA ALA A 211 -5.67 -19.55 -4.42
C ALA A 211 -5.32 -18.19 -3.76
N ALA A 212 -5.51 -18.08 -2.45
CA ALA A 212 -5.18 -16.87 -1.70
C ALA A 212 -3.70 -16.53 -1.82
N VAL A 213 -3.41 -15.26 -2.07
CA VAL A 213 -2.04 -14.78 -2.19
C VAL A 213 -1.60 -14.15 -0.88
N THR A 214 -0.50 -14.65 -0.32
CA THR A 214 0.09 -14.15 0.92
C THR A 214 0.99 -12.95 0.64
N SER A 215 0.73 -11.84 1.32
CA SER A 215 1.60 -10.67 1.35
C SER A 215 2.70 -10.84 2.40
N TRP A 216 3.83 -10.20 2.17
CA TRP A 216 5.03 -10.33 2.99
C TRP A 216 5.59 -8.96 3.35
N ILE A 217 6.25 -8.87 4.53
CA ILE A 217 6.90 -7.65 5.01
C ILE A 217 8.32 -7.95 5.46
N ALA A 218 9.25 -7.04 5.18
CA ALA A 218 10.63 -7.14 5.64
C ALA A 218 11.28 -5.77 5.85
N PRO A 219 12.20 -5.62 6.82
CA PRO A 219 13.05 -4.44 6.93
C PRO A 219 14.17 -4.53 5.88
N MET A 220 14.51 -3.38 5.29
CA MET A 220 15.58 -3.30 4.30
C MET A 220 16.95 -3.21 4.97
N LYS A 221 17.98 -3.84 4.35
CA LYS A 221 19.32 -3.97 4.91
C LYS A 221 20.06 -2.64 5.03
N ASN A 222 19.85 -1.76 4.05
CA ASN A 222 20.58 -0.48 3.97
C ASN A 222 19.76 0.70 4.53
N SER A 223 18.77 0.41 5.38
CA SER A 223 18.00 1.44 6.07
C SER A 223 18.87 2.22 7.05
N ASP A 224 18.92 3.53 6.92
CA ASP A 224 19.50 4.44 7.91
C ASP A 224 18.59 4.64 9.13
N GLN A 225 17.34 4.12 9.07
CA GLN A 225 16.30 4.23 10.08
C GLN A 225 15.85 2.84 10.60
N ALA A 226 16.79 1.90 10.73
CA ALA A 226 16.48 0.48 11.02
C ALA A 226 15.63 0.27 12.29
N GLU A 227 15.84 1.08 13.34
CA GLU A 227 15.06 0.99 14.58
C GLU A 227 13.61 1.44 14.36
N LEU A 228 13.40 2.58 13.66
CA LEU A 228 12.10 3.10 13.35
C LEU A 228 11.35 2.19 12.37
N ALA A 229 12.05 1.64 11.37
CA ALA A 229 11.51 0.65 10.44
C ALA A 229 11.02 -0.62 11.18
N SER A 230 11.82 -1.12 12.12
CA SER A 230 11.44 -2.29 12.94
C SER A 230 10.21 -2.00 13.80
N LYS A 231 10.13 -0.80 14.38
CA LYS A 231 8.95 -0.38 15.16
C LYS A 231 7.69 -0.28 14.28
N PHE A 232 7.82 0.29 13.09
CA PHE A 232 6.71 0.33 12.12
C PHE A 232 6.24 -1.07 11.74
N ILE A 233 7.16 -2.01 11.47
CA ILE A 233 6.81 -3.42 11.19
C ILE A 233 6.05 -4.04 12.37
N GLN A 234 6.48 -3.79 13.61
CA GLN A 234 5.78 -4.27 14.80
C GLN A 234 4.35 -3.74 14.88
N ASP A 235 4.12 -2.46 14.54
CA ASP A 235 2.77 -1.88 14.52
C ASP A 235 1.92 -2.51 13.42
N VAL A 236 2.45 -2.67 12.21
CA VAL A 236 1.76 -3.34 11.09
C VAL A 236 1.38 -4.78 11.44
N THR A 237 2.27 -5.52 12.12
CA THR A 237 2.06 -6.92 12.48
C THR A 237 1.33 -7.12 13.81
N SER A 238 1.06 -6.04 14.56
CA SER A 238 0.30 -6.06 15.81
C SER A 238 -1.16 -6.50 15.61
N ALA A 239 -1.86 -6.80 16.69
CA ALA A 239 -3.29 -7.10 16.63
C ALA A 239 -4.10 -5.93 16.03
N ALA A 240 -3.74 -4.68 16.34
CA ALA A 240 -4.38 -3.48 15.79
C ALA A 240 -4.09 -3.32 14.29
N GLY A 241 -2.83 -3.49 13.88
CA GLY A 241 -2.43 -3.44 12.47
C GLY A 241 -3.12 -4.53 11.64
N ARG A 242 -3.11 -5.78 12.12
CA ARG A 242 -3.84 -6.89 11.47
C ARG A 242 -5.33 -6.64 11.38
N LYS A 243 -5.94 -6.04 12.41
CA LYS A 243 -7.34 -5.63 12.34
C LYS A 243 -7.57 -4.59 11.24
N THR A 244 -6.73 -3.59 11.13
CA THR A 244 -6.83 -2.55 10.08
C THR A 244 -6.68 -3.17 8.68
N LEU A 245 -5.79 -4.15 8.52
CA LEU A 245 -5.65 -4.90 7.27
C LEU A 245 -6.90 -5.74 6.98
N ALA A 246 -7.47 -6.41 7.98
CA ALA A 246 -8.71 -7.18 7.83
C ALA A 246 -9.91 -6.29 7.48
N ASP A 247 -10.04 -5.13 8.09
CA ASP A 247 -11.07 -4.12 7.77
C ASP A 247 -10.90 -3.63 6.31
N GLY A 248 -9.67 -3.59 5.79
CA GLY A 248 -9.35 -3.30 4.38
C GLY A 248 -9.59 -4.47 3.42
N GLY A 249 -10.10 -5.60 3.90
CA GLY A 249 -10.51 -6.73 3.06
C GLY A 249 -9.53 -7.90 3.00
N PHE A 250 -8.36 -7.80 3.62
CA PHE A 250 -7.42 -8.90 3.72
C PHE A 250 -7.94 -10.00 4.65
N ALA A 251 -7.57 -11.24 4.36
CA ALA A 251 -7.83 -12.38 5.23
C ALA A 251 -6.65 -12.61 6.19
N GLU A 252 -6.96 -13.13 7.37
CA GLU A 252 -5.91 -13.64 8.27
C GLU A 252 -5.20 -14.83 7.60
N LEU A 253 -3.92 -15.00 7.95
CA LEU A 253 -3.16 -16.14 7.48
C LEU A 253 -3.73 -17.43 8.08
N ASP A 254 -3.88 -18.44 7.25
CA ASP A 254 -4.16 -19.78 7.72
C ASP A 254 -3.03 -20.24 8.66
N LYS A 255 -3.34 -20.99 9.71
CA LYS A 255 -2.37 -21.49 10.71
C LYS A 255 -1.18 -22.25 10.10
N LYS A 256 -1.30 -22.69 8.85
CA LYS A 256 -0.21 -23.30 8.07
C LYS A 256 0.98 -22.38 7.80
N PHE A 257 0.76 -21.05 7.87
CA PHE A 257 1.79 -20.04 7.63
C PHE A 257 2.27 -19.34 8.90
N ALA A 258 1.76 -19.75 10.07
CA ALA A 258 2.09 -19.18 11.38
C ALA A 258 3.18 -19.98 12.13
N GLY A 259 3.95 -20.83 11.41
CA GLY A 259 5.03 -21.64 11.96
C GLY A 259 6.37 -21.40 11.29
#